data_f1f8ff1fa3e5f98255bd2228e57bbe18
#
_entry.id   f1f8ff1fa3e5f98255bd2228e57bbe18
#
_cell.length_a   1.000
_cell.length_b   1.000
_cell.length_c   1.000
_cell.angle_alpha   90.00
_cell.angle_beta   90.00
_cell.angle_gamma   90.00
#
_symmetry.space_group_name_H-M   'P 1'
#
loop_
_entity.id
_entity.type
_entity.pdbx_description
1 polymer ?
#
loop_
_entity_poly.entity_id
_entity_poly.type
_entity_poly.pdbx_seq_one_letter_code
_entity_poly.pdbx_strand_id
1 'polypeptide(L)'
;MKEDKRIINSRNKIESSFINCMMNKTIDEITINEICNEANINRSTFYEHYLDKNDLYKEIETLVTNKISESFDDKFMSLTLNDGLKHLYTFIHSHKHEFIFVARDYYKSNAQLSLFKIFSTFVSMHTKYNDTFFLHFVFWGFINTSYEWVISDYQKSVEEMVIDISRILCN
;
A
#
# COMPACT_ATOMS: atom_id res chain seq x y z
N MET A 1 -20.36 -11.61 -19.32
CA MET A 1 -19.49 -12.74 -19.72
C MET A 1 -18.64 -13.08 -18.51
N LYS A 2 -18.72 -14.31 -17.96
CA LYS A 2 -17.85 -14.68 -16.82
C LYS A 2 -16.44 -14.82 -17.36
N GLU A 3 -15.53 -13.99 -16.87
CA GLU A 3 -14.11 -14.10 -17.15
C GLU A 3 -13.61 -15.51 -16.78
N ASP A 4 -12.78 -16.13 -17.63
CA ASP A 4 -12.30 -17.49 -17.39
C ASP A 4 -11.45 -17.49 -16.08
N LYS A 5 -11.75 -18.39 -15.17
CA LYS A 5 -11.04 -18.53 -13.89
C LYS A 5 -9.52 -18.66 -14.06
N ARG A 6 -9.05 -19.16 -15.20
CA ARG A 6 -7.62 -19.27 -15.50
C ARG A 6 -7.00 -17.91 -15.77
N ILE A 7 -7.71 -17.02 -16.48
CA ILE A 7 -7.30 -15.64 -16.77
C ILE A 7 -7.16 -14.86 -15.47
N ILE A 8 -8.19 -14.90 -14.63
CA ILE A 8 -8.15 -14.23 -13.31
C ILE A 8 -7.00 -14.76 -12.45
N ASN A 9 -6.81 -16.08 -12.40
CA ASN A 9 -5.78 -16.69 -11.57
C ASN A 9 -4.35 -16.33 -12.05
N SER A 10 -4.09 -16.33 -13.36
CA SER A 10 -2.79 -15.93 -13.91
C SER A 10 -2.52 -14.44 -13.68
N ARG A 11 -3.53 -13.58 -13.83
CA ARG A 11 -3.43 -12.14 -13.54
C ARG A 11 -3.06 -11.89 -12.07
N ASN A 12 -3.80 -12.47 -11.12
CA ASN A 12 -3.52 -12.32 -9.70
C ASN A 12 -2.10 -12.78 -9.32
N LYS A 13 -1.61 -13.88 -9.94
CA LYS A 13 -0.24 -14.34 -9.74
C LYS A 13 0.80 -13.34 -10.26
N ILE A 14 0.58 -12.76 -11.43
CA ILE A 14 1.48 -11.74 -12.01
C ILE A 14 1.54 -10.51 -11.10
N GLU A 15 0.39 -10.00 -10.67
CA GLU A 15 0.29 -8.82 -9.79
C GLU A 15 0.99 -9.06 -8.45
N SER A 16 0.68 -10.16 -7.77
CA SER A 16 1.32 -10.50 -6.49
C SER A 16 2.84 -10.68 -6.63
N SER A 17 3.28 -11.35 -7.69
CA SER A 17 4.71 -11.58 -7.94
C SER A 17 5.46 -10.28 -8.25
N PHE A 18 4.84 -9.36 -8.99
CA PHE A 18 5.42 -8.04 -9.24
C PHE A 18 5.61 -7.26 -7.93
N ILE A 19 4.59 -7.23 -7.07
CA ILE A 19 4.67 -6.56 -5.77
C ILE A 19 5.73 -7.22 -4.86
N ASN A 20 5.84 -8.55 -4.88
CA ASN A 20 6.92 -9.26 -4.18
C ASN A 20 8.31 -8.85 -4.69
N CYS A 21 8.49 -8.72 -6.00
CA CYS A 21 9.75 -8.22 -6.58
C CYS A 21 10.06 -6.79 -6.08
N MET A 22 9.03 -5.95 -5.91
CA MET A 22 9.19 -4.58 -5.39
C MET A 22 9.64 -4.53 -3.93
N MET A 23 9.57 -5.60 -3.16
CA MET A 23 10.10 -5.62 -1.78
C MET A 23 11.61 -5.34 -1.73
N ASN A 24 12.35 -5.72 -2.77
CA ASN A 24 13.81 -5.63 -2.79
C ASN A 24 14.37 -4.81 -3.95
N LYS A 25 13.53 -4.40 -4.91
CA LYS A 25 13.94 -3.74 -6.16
C LYS A 25 13.01 -2.57 -6.49
N THR A 26 13.54 -1.60 -7.21
CA THR A 26 12.74 -0.57 -7.87
C THR A 26 12.09 -1.12 -9.13
N ILE A 27 11.07 -0.46 -9.65
CA ILE A 27 10.41 -0.85 -10.92
C ILE A 27 11.42 -0.96 -12.07
N ASP A 28 12.42 -0.08 -12.12
CA ASP A 28 13.42 -0.07 -13.20
C ASP A 28 14.31 -1.32 -13.17
N GLU A 29 14.62 -1.84 -11.99
CA GLU A 29 15.45 -3.02 -11.78
C GLU A 29 14.71 -4.35 -12.00
N ILE A 30 13.36 -4.33 -11.95
CA ILE A 30 12.53 -5.52 -12.14
C ILE A 30 12.45 -5.86 -13.63
N THR A 31 12.63 -7.13 -13.94
CA THR A 31 12.47 -7.67 -15.31
C THR A 31 11.23 -8.54 -15.45
N ILE A 32 10.64 -8.59 -16.66
CA ILE A 32 9.48 -9.46 -16.94
C ILE A 32 9.83 -10.93 -16.67
N ASN A 33 11.10 -11.34 -16.90
CA ASN A 33 11.53 -12.70 -16.61
C ASN A 33 11.44 -13.03 -15.11
N GLU A 34 11.83 -12.11 -14.24
CA GLU A 34 11.73 -12.30 -12.79
C GLU A 34 10.27 -12.41 -12.36
N ILE A 35 9.39 -11.53 -12.87
CA ILE A 35 7.96 -11.60 -12.58
C ILE A 35 7.39 -12.97 -13.01
N CYS A 36 7.72 -13.43 -14.24
CA CYS A 36 7.24 -14.71 -14.74
C CYS A 36 7.75 -15.90 -13.93
N ASN A 37 9.02 -15.88 -13.52
CA ASN A 37 9.62 -16.93 -12.69
C ASN A 37 8.95 -16.98 -11.31
N GLU A 38 8.78 -15.83 -10.65
CA GLU A 38 8.12 -15.73 -9.36
C GLU A 38 6.64 -16.18 -9.43
N ALA A 39 5.93 -15.80 -10.51
CA ALA A 39 4.55 -16.19 -10.75
C ALA A 39 4.40 -17.65 -11.21
N ASN A 40 5.49 -18.32 -11.55
CA ASN A 40 5.51 -19.65 -12.17
C ASN A 40 4.63 -19.73 -13.44
N ILE A 41 4.86 -18.80 -14.37
CA ILE A 41 4.18 -18.71 -15.67
C ILE A 41 5.17 -18.51 -16.81
N ASN A 42 4.72 -18.76 -18.05
CA ASN A 42 5.49 -18.44 -19.24
C ASN A 42 5.36 -16.95 -19.61
N ARG A 43 6.36 -16.40 -20.32
CA ARG A 43 6.31 -15.03 -20.84
C ARG A 43 5.13 -14.78 -21.78
N SER A 44 4.70 -15.76 -22.56
CA SER A 44 3.49 -15.64 -23.38
C SER A 44 2.26 -15.33 -22.54
N THR A 45 2.10 -16.01 -21.39
CA THR A 45 1.00 -15.74 -20.46
C THR A 45 1.07 -14.33 -19.87
N PHE A 46 2.27 -13.80 -19.59
CA PHE A 46 2.42 -12.41 -19.18
C PHE A 46 1.89 -11.45 -20.27
N TYR A 47 2.32 -11.65 -21.53
CA TYR A 47 1.92 -10.81 -22.66
C TYR A 47 0.45 -10.98 -23.11
N GLU A 48 -0.23 -12.02 -22.64
CA GLU A 48 -1.70 -12.13 -22.76
C GLU A 48 -2.45 -11.12 -21.86
N HIS A 49 -1.79 -10.64 -20.77
CA HIS A 49 -2.38 -9.74 -19.80
C HIS A 49 -1.86 -8.31 -19.90
N TYR A 50 -0.56 -8.12 -20.12
CA TYR A 50 0.14 -6.84 -20.02
C TYR A 50 1.09 -6.62 -21.19
N LEU A 51 1.12 -5.39 -21.71
CA LEU A 51 2.04 -5.01 -22.79
C LEU A 51 3.50 -5.01 -22.30
N ASP A 52 3.74 -4.49 -21.13
CA ASP A 52 5.03 -4.44 -20.46
C ASP A 52 4.87 -4.28 -18.93
N LYS A 53 5.99 -4.12 -18.21
CA LYS A 53 5.98 -3.94 -16.74
C LYS A 53 5.37 -2.59 -16.30
N ASN A 54 5.40 -1.56 -17.17
CA ASN A 54 4.83 -0.26 -16.84
C ASN A 54 3.30 -0.29 -16.95
N ASP A 55 2.78 -1.08 -17.90
CA ASP A 55 1.35 -1.34 -18.05
C ASP A 55 0.81 -2.07 -16.80
N LEU A 56 1.50 -3.13 -16.37
CA LEU A 56 1.22 -3.83 -15.10
C LEU A 56 1.27 -2.88 -13.89
N TYR A 57 2.31 -2.04 -13.80
CA TYR A 57 2.45 -1.06 -12.72
C TYR A 57 1.25 -0.12 -12.64
N LYS A 58 0.84 0.47 -13.78
CA LYS A 58 -0.30 1.41 -13.85
C LYS A 58 -1.61 0.75 -13.43
N GLU A 59 -1.80 -0.51 -13.79
CA GLU A 59 -2.99 -1.24 -13.39
C GLU A 59 -3.01 -1.48 -11.87
N ILE A 60 -1.90 -1.95 -11.30
CA ILE A 60 -1.77 -2.12 -9.85
C ILE A 60 -1.96 -0.78 -9.13
N GLU A 61 -1.35 0.31 -9.62
CA GLU A 61 -1.54 1.66 -9.07
C GLU A 61 -3.02 2.05 -9.01
N THR A 62 -3.75 1.79 -10.08
CA THR A 62 -5.19 2.09 -10.16
C THR A 62 -5.98 1.26 -9.16
N LEU A 63 -5.71 -0.05 -9.09
CA LEU A 63 -6.37 -0.96 -8.14
C LEU A 63 -6.11 -0.55 -6.69
N VAL A 64 -4.87 -0.25 -6.36
CA VAL A 64 -4.48 0.17 -5.00
C VAL A 64 -5.10 1.52 -4.64
N THR A 65 -5.09 2.49 -5.57
CA THR A 65 -5.70 3.81 -5.36
C THR A 65 -7.20 3.70 -5.08
N ASN A 66 -7.92 2.89 -5.86
CA ASN A 66 -9.35 2.66 -5.66
C ASN A 66 -9.61 2.00 -4.29
N LYS A 67 -8.84 0.98 -3.95
CA LYS A 67 -8.97 0.27 -2.66
C LYS A 67 -8.73 1.18 -1.46
N ILE A 68 -7.73 2.07 -1.54
CA ILE A 68 -7.48 3.10 -0.52
C ILE A 68 -8.70 4.03 -0.42
N SER A 69 -9.19 4.55 -1.54
CA SER A 69 -10.32 5.48 -1.56
C SER A 69 -11.61 4.86 -1.00
N GLU A 70 -11.87 3.58 -1.29
CA GLU A 70 -13.02 2.85 -0.76
C GLU A 70 -12.92 2.54 0.74
N SER A 71 -11.69 2.31 1.23
CA SER A 71 -11.44 1.92 2.63
C SER A 71 -11.41 3.10 3.60
N PHE A 72 -11.15 4.31 3.09
CA PHE A 72 -10.98 5.53 3.88
C PHE A 72 -11.96 6.62 3.45
N ASP A 73 -13.23 6.30 3.59
CA ASP A 73 -14.39 7.15 3.25
C ASP A 73 -14.71 8.19 4.35
N ASP A 74 -15.85 8.87 4.22
CA ASP A 74 -16.33 9.85 5.21
C ASP A 74 -16.56 9.25 6.61
N LYS A 75 -16.85 7.94 6.70
CA LYS A 75 -17.00 7.28 8.01
C LYS A 75 -15.66 7.16 8.71
N PHE A 76 -14.58 6.85 7.96
CA PHE A 76 -13.24 6.86 8.50
C PHE A 76 -12.90 8.25 9.07
N MET A 77 -13.21 9.34 8.36
CA MET A 77 -12.94 10.71 8.81
C MET A 77 -13.69 11.07 10.10
N SER A 78 -14.80 10.41 10.43
CA SER A 78 -15.56 10.62 11.66
C SER A 78 -15.06 9.82 12.87
N LEU A 79 -14.07 8.95 12.73
CA LEU A 79 -13.52 8.14 13.81
C LEU A 79 -12.71 8.98 14.79
N THR A 80 -12.56 8.50 16.03
CA THR A 80 -11.55 9.04 16.95
C THR A 80 -10.15 8.76 16.44
N LEU A 81 -9.13 9.46 16.93
CA LEU A 81 -7.74 9.22 16.54
C LEU A 81 -7.34 7.74 16.68
N ASN A 82 -7.64 7.13 17.84
CA ASN A 82 -7.28 5.75 18.11
C ASN A 82 -8.03 4.76 17.21
N ASP A 83 -9.32 4.96 16.98
CA ASP A 83 -10.11 4.10 16.11
C ASP A 83 -9.67 4.23 14.65
N GLY A 84 -9.34 5.43 14.19
CA GLY A 84 -8.80 5.66 12.85
C GLY A 84 -7.41 5.05 12.66
N LEU A 85 -6.51 5.19 13.63
CA LEU A 85 -5.21 4.50 13.60
C LEU A 85 -5.39 2.98 13.61
N LYS A 86 -6.32 2.45 14.42
CA LYS A 86 -6.65 1.03 14.43
C LYS A 86 -7.16 0.58 13.05
N HIS A 87 -8.02 1.36 12.42
CA HIS A 87 -8.52 1.08 11.07
C HIS A 87 -7.36 1.04 10.05
N LEU A 88 -6.45 2.03 10.08
CA LEU A 88 -5.25 2.08 9.22
C LEU A 88 -4.38 0.84 9.39
N TYR A 89 -4.02 0.47 10.62
CA TYR A 89 -3.17 -0.70 10.87
C TYR A 89 -3.86 -2.03 10.54
N THR A 90 -5.17 -2.13 10.77
CA THR A 90 -5.96 -3.29 10.35
C THR A 90 -5.99 -3.41 8.82
N PHE A 91 -6.13 -2.29 8.11
CA PHE A 91 -6.03 -2.24 6.65
C PHE A 91 -4.65 -2.72 6.17
N ILE A 92 -3.56 -2.19 6.72
CA ILE A 92 -2.19 -2.60 6.39
C ILE A 92 -1.99 -4.11 6.61
N HIS A 93 -2.46 -4.63 7.75
CA HIS A 93 -2.35 -6.05 8.07
C HIS A 93 -3.10 -6.93 7.08
N SER A 94 -4.30 -6.52 6.66
CA SER A 94 -5.16 -7.28 5.74
C SER A 94 -4.78 -7.10 4.27
N HIS A 95 -4.03 -6.02 3.92
CA HIS A 95 -3.69 -5.61 2.56
C HIS A 95 -2.19 -5.41 2.40
N LYS A 96 -1.42 -6.40 2.83
CA LYS A 96 0.05 -6.38 2.83
C LYS A 96 0.66 -5.96 1.50
N HIS A 97 0.17 -6.55 0.41
CA HIS A 97 0.72 -6.30 -0.93
C HIS A 97 0.48 -4.86 -1.38
N GLU A 98 -0.74 -4.36 -1.21
CA GLU A 98 -1.10 -2.99 -1.55
C GLU A 98 -0.31 -1.98 -0.73
N PHE A 99 -0.13 -2.26 0.56
CA PHE A 99 0.69 -1.39 1.42
C PHE A 99 2.17 -1.41 1.01
N ILE A 100 2.75 -2.57 0.69
CA ILE A 100 4.13 -2.67 0.18
C ILE A 100 4.29 -1.85 -1.10
N PHE A 101 3.32 -1.93 -2.03
CA PHE A 101 3.32 -1.12 -3.24
C PHE A 101 3.43 0.37 -2.90
N VAL A 102 2.57 0.88 -2.01
CA VAL A 102 2.60 2.29 -1.59
C VAL A 102 3.90 2.66 -0.87
N ALA A 103 4.38 1.80 0.03
CA ALA A 103 5.55 2.09 0.87
C ALA A 103 6.87 2.09 0.07
N ARG A 104 6.95 1.29 -0.99
CA ARG A 104 8.14 1.14 -1.85
C ARG A 104 8.16 2.05 -3.05
N ASP A 105 7.07 2.74 -3.31
CA ASP A 105 6.98 3.64 -4.45
C ASP A 105 7.63 4.99 -4.15
N TYR A 106 8.89 5.12 -4.54
CA TYR A 106 9.67 6.36 -4.38
C TYR A 106 9.24 7.49 -5.35
N TYR A 107 8.38 7.20 -6.32
CA TYR A 107 8.02 8.14 -7.40
C TYR A 107 6.73 8.91 -7.15
N LYS A 108 6.18 8.88 -5.94
CA LYS A 108 4.93 9.57 -5.58
C LYS A 108 3.76 9.14 -6.46
N SER A 109 3.47 7.84 -6.47
CA SER A 109 2.30 7.30 -7.15
C SER A 109 1.01 7.98 -6.71
N ASN A 110 -0.03 7.87 -7.53
CA ASN A 110 -1.36 8.33 -7.17
C ASN A 110 -1.87 7.63 -5.89
N ALA A 111 -1.53 6.36 -5.70
CA ALA A 111 -1.85 5.61 -4.49
C ALA A 111 -1.19 6.24 -3.25
N GLN A 112 0.10 6.57 -3.32
CA GLN A 112 0.83 7.21 -2.23
C GLN A 112 0.32 8.63 -1.95
N LEU A 113 0.05 9.42 -3.00
CA LEU A 113 -0.53 10.77 -2.86
C LEU A 113 -1.93 10.71 -2.23
N SER A 114 -2.76 9.74 -2.62
CA SER A 114 -4.09 9.52 -2.04
C SER A 114 -4.00 9.17 -0.56
N LEU A 115 -3.11 8.23 -0.20
CA LEU A 115 -2.91 7.86 1.20
C LEU A 115 -2.37 9.04 2.03
N PHE A 116 -1.41 9.82 1.48
CA PHE A 116 -0.92 11.02 2.16
C PHE A 116 -2.04 12.03 2.42
N LYS A 117 -2.89 12.30 1.43
CA LYS A 117 -4.03 13.22 1.58
C LYS A 117 -4.98 12.75 2.66
N ILE A 118 -5.36 11.47 2.66
CA ILE A 118 -6.25 10.87 3.66
C ILE A 118 -5.62 10.97 5.05
N PHE A 119 -4.39 10.48 5.20
CA PHE A 119 -3.68 10.48 6.48
C PHE A 119 -3.47 11.89 7.04
N SER A 120 -2.99 12.83 6.22
CA SER A 120 -2.73 14.21 6.64
C SER A 120 -4.02 14.93 7.03
N THR A 121 -5.11 14.74 6.28
CA THR A 121 -6.42 15.30 6.66
C THR A 121 -6.89 14.74 8.00
N PHE A 122 -6.85 13.41 8.16
CA PHE A 122 -7.25 12.77 9.40
C PHE A 122 -6.41 13.22 10.61
N VAL A 123 -5.09 13.25 10.47
CA VAL A 123 -4.17 13.71 11.53
C VAL A 123 -4.43 15.18 11.90
N SER A 124 -4.60 16.06 10.91
CA SER A 124 -4.85 17.49 11.17
C SER A 124 -6.18 17.77 11.89
N MET A 125 -7.15 16.88 11.79
CA MET A 125 -8.41 16.97 12.54
C MET A 125 -8.26 16.58 14.02
N HIS A 126 -7.24 15.83 14.38
CA HIS A 126 -7.05 15.24 15.70
C HIS A 126 -5.83 15.77 16.46
N THR A 127 -5.02 16.62 15.84
CA THR A 127 -3.83 17.19 16.45
C THR A 127 -3.83 18.71 16.35
N LYS A 128 -3.09 19.36 17.23
CA LYS A 128 -2.87 20.83 17.15
C LYS A 128 -1.79 21.21 16.12
N TYR A 129 -1.04 20.24 15.63
CA TYR A 129 0.03 20.44 14.67
C TYR A 129 -0.48 20.06 13.28
N ASN A 130 -0.59 21.03 12.39
CA ASN A 130 -1.15 20.84 11.04
C ASN A 130 -0.34 21.53 9.94
N ASP A 131 0.88 22.00 10.26
CA ASP A 131 1.77 22.54 9.25
C ASP A 131 2.30 21.43 8.30
N THR A 132 2.65 21.84 7.08
CA THR A 132 3.06 20.93 6.02
C THR A 132 4.29 20.09 6.40
N PHE A 133 5.25 20.67 7.13
CA PHE A 133 6.45 19.96 7.55
C PHE A 133 6.12 18.83 8.52
N PHE A 134 5.31 19.13 9.55
CA PHE A 134 4.86 18.14 10.53
C PHE A 134 4.10 17.00 9.87
N LEU A 135 3.13 17.30 8.99
CA LEU A 135 2.32 16.29 8.31
C LEU A 135 3.17 15.36 7.41
N HIS A 136 4.15 15.91 6.69
CA HIS A 136 5.09 15.10 5.91
C HIS A 136 5.98 14.24 6.81
N PHE A 137 6.51 14.82 7.89
CA PHE A 137 7.39 14.09 8.82
C PHE A 137 6.65 12.89 9.44
N VAL A 138 5.43 13.13 9.94
CA VAL A 138 4.63 12.07 10.57
C VAL A 138 4.19 11.02 9.54
N PHE A 139 3.77 11.44 8.34
CA PHE A 139 3.39 10.51 7.28
C PHE A 139 4.54 9.57 6.89
N TRP A 140 5.73 10.12 6.65
CA TRP A 140 6.88 9.29 6.29
C TRP A 140 7.37 8.43 7.45
N GLY A 141 7.28 8.94 8.67
CA GLY A 141 7.49 8.14 9.88
C GLY A 141 6.52 6.97 9.96
N PHE A 142 5.22 7.23 9.76
CA PHE A 142 4.17 6.21 9.72
C PHE A 142 4.42 5.16 8.61
N ILE A 143 4.69 5.58 7.38
CA ILE A 143 4.95 4.66 6.26
C ILE A 143 6.16 3.75 6.55
N ASN A 144 7.29 4.33 6.98
CA ASN A 144 8.52 3.55 7.19
C ASN A 144 8.39 2.60 8.39
N THR A 145 7.84 3.05 9.52
CA THR A 145 7.65 2.17 10.69
C THR A 145 6.63 1.07 10.43
N SER A 146 5.59 1.36 9.66
CA SER A 146 4.60 0.36 9.24
C SER A 146 5.21 -0.64 8.24
N TYR A 147 6.10 -0.20 7.35
CA TYR A 147 6.82 -1.09 6.44
C TYR A 147 7.72 -2.06 7.22
N GLU A 148 8.52 -1.56 8.17
CA GLU A 148 9.34 -2.41 9.05
C GLU A 148 8.47 -3.42 9.83
N TRP A 149 7.32 -3.00 10.33
CA TRP A 149 6.35 -3.87 11.01
C TRP A 149 5.86 -5.00 10.10
N VAL A 150 5.54 -4.69 8.85
CA VAL A 150 5.07 -5.68 7.85
C VAL A 150 6.15 -6.68 7.47
N ILE A 151 7.40 -6.23 7.24
CA ILE A 151 8.51 -7.11 6.82
C ILE A 151 9.09 -7.92 7.97
N SER A 152 8.91 -7.47 9.22
CA SER A 152 9.30 -8.21 10.43
C SER A 152 8.26 -9.24 10.90
N ASP A 153 7.28 -9.55 10.04
CA ASP A 153 6.20 -10.51 10.31
C ASP A 153 5.33 -10.11 11.52
N TYR A 154 4.99 -8.81 11.58
CA TYR A 154 4.05 -8.26 12.57
C TYR A 154 4.42 -8.55 14.03
N GLN A 155 5.68 -8.32 14.41
CA GLN A 155 6.18 -8.58 15.78
C GLN A 155 5.39 -7.86 16.88
N LYS A 156 4.75 -6.72 16.56
CA LYS A 156 3.82 -6.02 17.46
C LYS A 156 2.38 -6.27 17.02
N SER A 157 1.46 -6.25 17.96
CA SER A 157 0.02 -6.24 17.67
C SER A 157 -0.42 -4.90 17.06
N VAL A 158 -1.58 -4.87 16.41
CA VAL A 158 -2.20 -3.63 15.90
C VAL A 158 -2.38 -2.62 17.05
N GLU A 159 -2.80 -3.09 18.22
CA GLU A 159 -3.01 -2.26 19.41
C GLU A 159 -1.71 -1.59 19.88
N GLU A 160 -0.60 -2.32 19.90
CA GLU A 160 0.71 -1.74 20.26
C GLU A 160 1.18 -0.68 19.25
N MET A 161 0.98 -0.92 17.95
CA MET A 161 1.28 0.07 16.90
C MET A 161 0.44 1.33 17.07
N VAL A 162 -0.85 1.20 17.37
CA VAL A 162 -1.75 2.34 17.65
C VAL A 162 -1.26 3.15 18.85
N ILE A 163 -0.87 2.50 19.95
CA ILE A 163 -0.37 3.15 21.16
C ILE A 163 0.90 3.95 20.84
N ASP A 164 1.84 3.37 20.11
CA ASP A 164 3.11 4.02 19.79
C ASP A 164 2.92 5.26 18.93
N ILE A 165 2.10 5.18 17.88
CA ILE A 165 1.81 6.33 17.01
C ILE A 165 0.97 7.39 17.70
N SER A 166 -0.04 7.01 18.48
CA SER A 166 -0.87 8.00 19.18
C SER A 166 -0.08 8.82 20.19
N ARG A 167 0.94 8.22 20.85
CA ARG A 167 1.86 8.98 21.73
C ARG A 167 2.64 10.05 20.96
N ILE A 168 3.05 9.78 19.73
CA ILE A 168 3.77 10.76 18.90
C ILE A 168 2.83 11.89 18.47
N LEU A 169 1.59 11.57 18.14
CA LEU A 169 0.62 12.54 17.62
C LEU A 169 -0.03 13.41 18.70
N CYS A 170 -0.11 12.93 19.96
CA CYS A 170 -0.80 13.62 21.05
C CYS A 170 0.13 14.43 21.98
N ASN A 171 1.46 14.30 21.86
CA ASN A 171 2.44 15.07 22.60
C ASN A 171 2.90 16.30 21.82
#